data_a55d3e26045e143c3813967c483e5bf0
#
_entry.id   a55d3e26045e143c3813967c483e5bf0
#
_cell.length_a   1.000
_cell.length_b   1.000
_cell.length_c   1.000
_cell.angle_alpha   90.00
_cell.angle_beta   90.00
_cell.angle_gamma   90.00
#
_symmetry.space_group_name_H-M   'P 1'
#
loop_
_entity.id
_entity.type
_entity.pdbx_description
1 polymer ?
#
loop_
_entity_poly.entity_id
_entity_poly.type
_entity_poly.pdbx_seq_one_letter_code
_entity_poly.pdbx_strand_id
1 'polypeptide(L)'
;MKKAKLIILCLIMISTAKAQVSLYSELKSFYDISDLPLYRSSTIEAQTSSYDRSGGNDDGFSGKYSFVRRNQDSSLVIFDQRGPGVVNRIWTATATQDTLDFYIDDTLHPALRVCYLDLFTGKSFPFIAPLCDHQAGGFYCYFPIPFQKRCKIVCEAKKMQFIQIQYRFFAEGIRVQSFSTRLDAREKRTLEDIARLWNKNSKKQEDFYPGKTQAQVAITTLIMQPEQISSIFQLKQGGRITGIEIEPASAASGVGNKMYIQISWDGETHPAVDCPMADFFGYTFGNPSMHSLMIGTDSDKAYAYFPMPFDQSASVYLVYKGEVGPVNCKAKIYYSTRKRESEKEGKFYAAWKKDSLTEEDPYHIFLNIAGKGHYVGTILQAEGLCTKGTPFFEGDDSTATDGVFRIHGTGSEDYFNGGWYDIKGRWDTARSMPLSGCLAYSHQLARTGGYRIYLSDKIPFDKSIYQCIEHGRTARGDPALYTSVSFYYAEIK
;
A
#
# COMPACT_ATOMS: atom_id res chain seq x y z
N MET A 1 14.44 -12.41 -76.30
CA MET A 1 14.92 -12.22 -74.96
C MET A 1 13.86 -11.39 -74.18
N LYS A 2 13.01 -12.07 -73.42
CA LYS A 2 11.96 -11.40 -72.58
C LYS A 2 12.52 -11.16 -71.17
N LYS A 3 12.63 -9.89 -70.78
CA LYS A 3 13.02 -9.51 -69.37
C LYS A 3 11.83 -9.69 -68.48
N ALA A 4 11.88 -10.66 -67.58
CA ALA A 4 10.93 -10.79 -66.49
C ALA A 4 11.25 -9.74 -65.41
N LYS A 5 10.29 -8.87 -65.11
CA LYS A 5 10.35 -7.93 -63.95
C LYS A 5 9.89 -8.69 -62.72
N LEU A 6 10.82 -8.93 -61.79
CA LEU A 6 10.54 -9.47 -60.44
C LEU A 6 9.97 -8.34 -59.57
N ILE A 7 8.69 -8.41 -59.25
CA ILE A 7 8.05 -7.49 -58.26
C ILE A 7 8.23 -8.12 -56.90
N ILE A 8 9.13 -7.57 -56.07
CA ILE A 8 9.28 -7.92 -54.66
C ILE A 8 8.19 -7.21 -53.90
N LEU A 9 7.18 -7.96 -53.49
CA LEU A 9 6.12 -7.49 -52.58
C LEU A 9 6.65 -7.53 -51.13
N CYS A 10 7.12 -6.40 -50.61
CA CYS A 10 7.44 -6.27 -49.21
C CYS A 10 6.14 -6.32 -48.37
N LEU A 11 5.81 -7.48 -47.84
CA LEU A 11 4.81 -7.60 -46.76
C LEU A 11 5.36 -6.94 -45.51
N ILE A 12 4.95 -5.72 -45.23
CA ILE A 12 5.15 -5.07 -43.93
C ILE A 12 4.23 -5.81 -42.95
N MET A 13 4.78 -6.79 -42.22
CA MET A 13 4.09 -7.32 -41.04
C MET A 13 4.01 -6.19 -39.99
N ILE A 14 2.87 -5.56 -39.91
CA ILE A 14 2.54 -4.68 -38.80
C ILE A 14 2.33 -5.62 -37.60
N SER A 15 3.40 -5.89 -36.88
CA SER A 15 3.32 -6.51 -35.55
C SER A 15 2.55 -5.54 -34.64
N THR A 16 1.30 -5.84 -34.38
CA THR A 16 0.55 -5.15 -33.32
C THR A 16 1.13 -5.57 -31.98
N ALA A 17 2.23 -4.93 -31.58
CA ALA A 17 2.79 -5.13 -30.26
C ALA A 17 1.70 -4.78 -29.25
N LYS A 18 1.29 -5.77 -28.43
CA LYS A 18 0.32 -5.55 -27.34
C LYS A 18 0.87 -4.50 -26.38
N ALA A 19 0.00 -3.69 -25.81
CA ALA A 19 0.36 -2.76 -24.75
C ALA A 19 1.01 -3.53 -23.59
N GLN A 20 2.09 -2.99 -23.05
CA GLN A 20 2.79 -3.56 -21.88
C GLN A 20 2.01 -3.30 -20.60
N VAL A 21 1.26 -2.19 -20.54
CA VAL A 21 0.40 -1.77 -19.43
C VAL A 21 -1.02 -1.55 -19.94
N SER A 22 -2.00 -2.04 -19.22
CA SER A 22 -3.43 -1.89 -19.54
C SER A 22 -4.24 -1.84 -18.25
N LEU A 23 -5.49 -1.41 -18.33
CA LEU A 23 -6.41 -1.47 -17.19
C LEU A 23 -6.46 -2.89 -16.59
N TYR A 24 -6.55 -3.92 -17.44
CA TYR A 24 -6.53 -5.30 -16.97
C TYR A 24 -5.27 -5.64 -16.16
N SER A 25 -4.06 -5.27 -16.63
CA SER A 25 -2.81 -5.58 -15.92
C SER A 25 -2.73 -4.87 -14.56
N GLU A 26 -3.26 -3.67 -14.46
CA GLU A 26 -3.31 -2.92 -13.22
C GLU A 26 -4.34 -3.52 -12.23
N LEU A 27 -5.55 -3.81 -12.71
CA LEU A 27 -6.60 -4.45 -11.89
C LEU A 27 -6.17 -5.83 -11.38
N LYS A 28 -5.45 -6.62 -12.20
CA LYS A 28 -4.96 -7.94 -11.82
C LYS A 28 -4.14 -7.92 -10.53
N SER A 29 -3.35 -6.87 -10.30
CA SER A 29 -2.49 -6.75 -9.12
C SER A 29 -3.27 -6.71 -7.78
N PHE A 30 -4.57 -6.46 -7.81
CA PHE A 30 -5.42 -6.43 -6.62
C PHE A 30 -5.94 -7.80 -6.16
N TYR A 31 -5.75 -8.86 -6.95
CA TYR A 31 -6.18 -10.21 -6.56
C TYR A 31 -5.14 -11.30 -6.82
N ASP A 32 -4.19 -11.09 -7.73
CA ASP A 32 -3.05 -11.97 -7.95
C ASP A 32 -1.77 -11.27 -7.52
N ILE A 33 -1.32 -11.58 -6.30
CA ILE A 33 -0.14 -10.95 -5.70
C ILE A 33 1.16 -11.70 -6.02
N SER A 34 1.12 -12.75 -6.84
CA SER A 34 2.31 -13.54 -7.19
C SER A 34 3.44 -12.72 -7.80
N ASP A 35 3.10 -11.59 -8.43
CA ASP A 35 4.03 -10.66 -9.06
C ASP A 35 4.41 -9.47 -8.15
N LEU A 36 3.94 -9.46 -6.87
CA LEU A 36 4.27 -8.39 -5.93
C LEU A 36 5.78 -8.22 -5.71
N PRO A 37 6.63 -9.28 -5.68
CA PRO A 37 8.07 -9.14 -5.56
C PRO A 37 8.78 -8.52 -6.77
N LEU A 38 8.13 -8.49 -7.96
CA LEU A 38 8.76 -7.99 -9.18
C LEU A 38 9.12 -6.51 -9.06
N TYR A 39 10.37 -6.17 -9.41
CA TYR A 39 10.82 -4.78 -9.48
C TYR A 39 10.04 -3.99 -10.53
N ARG A 40 9.83 -2.73 -10.26
CA ARG A 40 9.32 -1.74 -11.21
C ARG A 40 10.46 -0.80 -11.62
N SER A 41 11.50 -1.35 -12.20
CA SER A 41 12.67 -0.59 -12.64
C SER A 41 12.28 0.52 -13.62
N SER A 42 12.95 1.67 -13.48
CA SER A 42 12.71 2.85 -14.33
C SER A 42 11.25 3.35 -14.32
N THR A 43 10.53 3.07 -13.24
CA THR A 43 9.22 3.67 -12.97
C THR A 43 9.30 4.58 -11.75
N ILE A 44 8.50 5.61 -11.75
CA ILE A 44 8.45 6.61 -10.69
C ILE A 44 7.02 6.64 -10.14
N GLU A 45 6.86 6.42 -8.85
CA GLU A 45 5.62 6.68 -8.14
C GLU A 45 5.69 8.08 -7.53
N ALA A 46 4.65 8.90 -7.71
CA ALA A 46 4.60 10.28 -7.24
C ALA A 46 3.18 10.68 -6.84
N GLN A 47 3.03 11.84 -6.19
CA GLN A 47 1.74 12.35 -5.75
C GLN A 47 1.61 13.84 -6.06
N THR A 48 0.44 14.24 -6.55
CA THR A 48 -0.04 15.61 -6.49
C THR A 48 -0.98 15.71 -5.30
N SER A 49 -0.69 16.57 -4.34
CA SER A 49 -1.50 16.75 -3.13
C SER A 49 -1.67 18.20 -2.76
N SER A 50 -2.57 18.46 -1.82
CA SER A 50 -2.86 19.80 -1.29
C SER A 50 -1.94 20.23 -0.15
N TYR A 51 -0.80 19.54 0.10
CA TYR A 51 0.11 19.87 1.19
C TYR A 51 0.57 21.33 1.15
N ASP A 52 0.84 21.90 2.30
CA ASP A 52 1.27 23.30 2.42
C ASP A 52 2.72 23.47 1.95
N ARG A 53 2.88 24.03 0.74
CA ARG A 53 4.19 24.24 0.10
C ARG A 53 5.04 25.30 0.79
N SER A 54 4.48 26.02 1.77
CA SER A 54 5.25 26.98 2.59
C SER A 54 5.90 26.31 3.83
N GLY A 55 5.63 25.01 4.09
CA GLY A 55 6.06 24.31 5.28
C GLY A 55 5.21 24.63 6.52
N GLY A 56 3.99 25.13 6.30
CA GLY A 56 2.97 25.33 7.32
C GLY A 56 2.09 24.08 7.46
N ASN A 57 0.83 24.28 7.90
CA ASN A 57 -0.16 23.23 8.09
C ASN A 57 -1.51 23.62 7.47
N ASP A 58 -1.48 24.29 6.29
CA ASP A 58 -2.73 24.59 5.57
C ASP A 58 -3.31 23.36 4.85
N ASP A 59 -2.48 22.48 4.33
CA ASP A 59 -2.69 21.14 3.74
C ASP A 59 -4.00 20.93 2.94
N GLY A 60 -4.74 21.97 2.70
CA GLY A 60 -6.01 22.00 1.98
C GLY A 60 -7.12 22.75 2.69
N PHE A 61 -6.95 23.22 3.92
CA PHE A 61 -7.98 23.97 4.66
C PHE A 61 -8.43 25.24 3.91
N SER A 62 -7.49 26.05 3.44
CA SER A 62 -7.82 27.23 2.62
C SER A 62 -8.22 26.88 1.19
N GLY A 63 -7.80 25.71 0.70
CA GLY A 63 -7.91 25.29 -0.70
C GLY A 63 -6.85 25.92 -1.63
N LYS A 64 -5.89 26.68 -1.08
CA LYS A 64 -4.83 27.37 -1.84
C LYS A 64 -3.97 26.38 -2.65
N TYR A 65 -3.66 25.23 -2.07
CA TYR A 65 -2.79 24.22 -2.65
C TYR A 65 -3.53 23.03 -3.28
N SER A 66 -4.88 23.04 -3.28
CA SER A 66 -5.70 21.92 -3.76
C SER A 66 -5.84 21.86 -5.29
N PHE A 67 -5.10 22.67 -6.02
CA PHE A 67 -5.10 22.66 -7.48
C PHE A 67 -3.76 23.10 -8.05
N VAL A 68 -3.46 22.64 -9.26
CA VAL A 68 -2.24 22.99 -10.00
C VAL A 68 -2.35 24.42 -10.59
N ARG A 69 -3.53 24.73 -11.15
CA ARG A 69 -3.86 26.05 -11.70
C ARG A 69 -5.37 26.24 -11.86
N ARG A 70 -5.79 27.47 -11.97
CA ARG A 70 -7.17 27.86 -12.28
C ARG A 70 -7.29 28.20 -13.77
N ASN A 71 -8.33 27.69 -14.42
CA ASN A 71 -8.68 28.05 -15.79
C ASN A 71 -9.39 29.42 -15.85
N GLN A 72 -9.55 29.99 -17.07
CA GLN A 72 -10.25 31.27 -17.30
C GLN A 72 -11.71 31.23 -16.89
N ASP A 73 -12.38 30.07 -17.00
CA ASP A 73 -13.76 29.84 -16.56
C ASP A 73 -13.90 29.59 -15.05
N SER A 74 -12.82 29.77 -14.31
CA SER A 74 -12.70 29.53 -12.86
C SER A 74 -12.68 28.08 -12.42
N SER A 75 -12.77 27.08 -13.30
CA SER A 75 -12.57 25.67 -12.98
C SER A 75 -11.13 25.38 -12.51
N LEU A 76 -10.95 24.34 -11.75
CA LEU A 76 -9.69 23.97 -11.11
C LEU A 76 -9.04 22.79 -11.82
N VAL A 77 -7.84 22.97 -12.36
CA VAL A 77 -7.02 21.83 -12.80
C VAL A 77 -6.33 21.25 -11.58
N ILE A 78 -6.79 20.08 -11.16
CA ILE A 78 -6.29 19.39 -9.94
C ILE A 78 -5.17 18.40 -10.25
N PHE A 79 -5.06 17.98 -11.49
CA PHE A 79 -4.00 17.08 -11.98
C PHE A 79 -3.70 17.37 -13.45
N ASP A 80 -2.43 17.34 -13.82
CA ASP A 80 -2.04 17.54 -15.22
C ASP A 80 -0.62 16.98 -15.46
N GLN A 81 -0.55 15.76 -15.96
CA GLN A 81 0.72 15.06 -16.15
C GLN A 81 0.84 14.46 -17.56
N ARG A 82 2.05 14.53 -18.11
CA ARG A 82 2.41 13.82 -19.35
C ARG A 82 2.68 12.36 -19.05
N GLY A 83 2.33 11.47 -19.99
CA GLY A 83 2.56 10.04 -19.90
C GLY A 83 3.81 9.55 -20.65
N PRO A 84 4.00 8.22 -20.71
CA PRO A 84 3.05 7.20 -20.32
C PRO A 84 2.94 7.04 -18.79
N GLY A 85 1.73 6.81 -18.28
CA GLY A 85 1.49 6.72 -16.85
C GLY A 85 0.16 6.09 -16.47
N VAL A 86 -0.08 6.03 -15.15
CA VAL A 86 -1.31 5.54 -14.53
C VAL A 86 -1.62 6.39 -13.29
N VAL A 87 -2.85 6.86 -13.11
CA VAL A 87 -3.34 7.33 -11.81
C VAL A 87 -3.75 6.11 -11.01
N ASN A 88 -3.14 5.92 -9.83
CA ASN A 88 -3.30 4.72 -9.00
C ASN A 88 -4.28 4.91 -7.85
N ARG A 89 -4.35 6.14 -7.30
CA ARG A 89 -5.20 6.46 -6.17
C ARG A 89 -5.64 7.92 -6.25
N ILE A 90 -6.91 8.15 -5.96
CA ILE A 90 -7.46 9.48 -5.69
C ILE A 90 -8.05 9.43 -4.28
N TRP A 91 -7.67 10.40 -3.45
CA TRP A 91 -8.18 10.54 -2.10
C TRP A 91 -8.57 11.99 -1.79
N THR A 92 -9.59 12.14 -0.93
CA THR A 92 -10.01 13.42 -0.36
C THR A 92 -10.73 13.21 0.97
N ALA A 93 -10.67 14.20 1.87
CA ALA A 93 -11.54 14.25 3.05
C ALA A 93 -12.89 14.96 2.78
N THR A 94 -13.08 15.57 1.61
CA THR A 94 -14.21 16.48 1.32
C THR A 94 -14.75 16.33 -0.11
N ALA A 95 -15.26 15.14 -0.47
CA ALA A 95 -15.91 14.97 -1.77
C ALA A 95 -17.21 15.81 -1.88
N THR A 96 -17.37 16.52 -2.97
CA THR A 96 -18.50 17.42 -3.23
C THR A 96 -19.37 16.92 -4.40
N GLN A 97 -20.46 17.63 -4.71
CA GLN A 97 -21.32 17.37 -5.87
C GLN A 97 -20.78 18.00 -7.17
N ASP A 98 -19.62 18.63 -7.13
CA ASP A 98 -19.00 19.21 -8.32
C ASP A 98 -18.62 18.14 -9.34
N THR A 99 -18.45 18.56 -10.60
CA THR A 99 -18.08 17.65 -11.68
C THR A 99 -16.58 17.54 -11.82
N LEU A 100 -16.08 16.33 -12.02
CA LEU A 100 -14.71 16.05 -12.47
C LEU A 100 -14.71 15.65 -13.94
N ASP A 101 -13.90 16.33 -14.73
CA ASP A 101 -13.60 16.03 -16.12
C ASP A 101 -12.22 15.41 -16.27
N PHE A 102 -12.15 14.18 -16.76
CA PHE A 102 -10.90 13.47 -17.04
C PHE A 102 -10.58 13.54 -18.54
N TYR A 103 -9.54 14.27 -18.88
CA TYR A 103 -8.99 14.36 -20.23
C TYR A 103 -7.84 13.35 -20.35
N ILE A 104 -8.03 12.31 -21.15
CA ILE A 104 -7.08 11.22 -21.31
C ILE A 104 -6.62 11.19 -22.77
N ASP A 105 -5.35 11.50 -22.99
CA ASP A 105 -4.72 11.60 -24.31
C ASP A 105 -5.36 12.61 -25.29
N ASP A 106 -6.43 13.24 -24.89
CA ASP A 106 -7.13 14.35 -25.56
C ASP A 106 -7.09 15.59 -24.65
N THR A 107 -6.93 16.75 -25.25
CA THR A 107 -6.90 18.03 -24.51
C THR A 107 -8.19 18.83 -24.60
N LEU A 108 -9.08 18.45 -25.51
CA LEU A 108 -10.31 19.18 -25.84
C LEU A 108 -11.57 18.48 -25.32
N HIS A 109 -11.61 17.12 -25.39
CA HIS A 109 -12.79 16.37 -25.03
C HIS A 109 -12.48 15.46 -23.83
N PRO A 110 -13.23 15.56 -22.72
CA PRO A 110 -13.06 14.63 -21.60
C PRO A 110 -13.48 13.22 -21.99
N ALA A 111 -12.64 12.24 -21.67
CA ALA A 111 -12.96 10.81 -21.83
C ALA A 111 -13.98 10.34 -20.80
N LEU A 112 -14.05 11.02 -19.65
CA LEU A 112 -14.97 10.73 -18.56
C LEU A 112 -15.39 12.05 -17.90
N ARG A 113 -16.68 12.17 -17.62
CA ARG A 113 -17.29 13.22 -16.81
C ARG A 113 -18.10 12.57 -15.70
N VAL A 114 -17.78 12.89 -14.44
CA VAL A 114 -18.37 12.24 -13.27
C VAL A 114 -18.57 13.23 -12.12
N CYS A 115 -19.63 13.07 -11.33
CA CYS A 115 -19.78 13.77 -10.06
C CYS A 115 -18.66 13.34 -9.11
N TYR A 116 -17.96 14.29 -8.47
CA TYR A 116 -16.83 13.99 -7.59
C TYR A 116 -17.21 13.04 -6.46
N LEU A 117 -18.34 13.23 -5.81
CA LEU A 117 -18.83 12.32 -4.78
C LEU A 117 -19.14 10.91 -5.34
N ASP A 118 -19.68 10.82 -6.56
CA ASP A 118 -20.07 9.54 -7.16
C ASP A 118 -18.86 8.68 -7.56
N LEU A 119 -17.68 9.29 -7.71
CA LEU A 119 -16.41 8.56 -7.88
C LEU A 119 -16.14 7.57 -6.73
N PHE A 120 -16.67 7.85 -5.52
CA PHE A 120 -16.37 7.08 -4.30
C PHE A 120 -17.57 6.26 -3.79
N THR A 121 -18.78 6.52 -4.28
CA THR A 121 -20.01 5.93 -3.72
C THR A 121 -20.54 4.74 -4.49
N GLY A 122 -19.85 4.29 -5.54
CA GLY A 122 -20.27 3.19 -6.40
C GLY A 122 -21.43 3.51 -7.34
N LYS A 123 -21.88 4.77 -7.41
CA LYS A 123 -22.97 5.21 -8.30
C LYS A 123 -22.55 5.33 -9.76
N SER A 124 -21.27 5.52 -10.03
CA SER A 124 -20.70 5.68 -11.36
C SER A 124 -19.80 4.51 -11.73
N PHE A 125 -20.31 3.56 -12.52
CA PHE A 125 -19.46 2.49 -13.06
C PHE A 125 -18.34 3.07 -13.96
N PRO A 126 -17.08 2.59 -13.86
CA PRO A 126 -16.60 1.39 -13.17
C PRO A 126 -16.06 1.65 -11.74
N PHE A 127 -16.30 2.79 -11.14
CA PHE A 127 -15.83 3.16 -9.80
C PHE A 127 -16.73 2.54 -8.72
N ILE A 128 -16.45 1.27 -8.39
CA ILE A 128 -17.29 0.47 -7.49
C ILE A 128 -16.52 0.03 -6.25
N ALA A 129 -17.26 -0.25 -5.18
CA ALA A 129 -16.71 -0.89 -4.00
C ALA A 129 -16.18 -2.31 -4.35
N PRO A 130 -15.12 -2.77 -3.69
CA PRO A 130 -14.39 -2.11 -2.62
C PRO A 130 -13.19 -1.24 -3.05
N LEU A 131 -12.94 -1.11 -4.38
CA LEU A 131 -11.85 -0.28 -4.89
C LEU A 131 -12.09 1.22 -4.63
N CYS A 132 -13.35 1.65 -4.61
CA CYS A 132 -13.77 3.02 -4.34
C CYS A 132 -14.77 2.99 -3.19
N ASP A 133 -14.53 3.79 -2.14
CA ASP A 133 -15.40 3.82 -0.96
C ASP A 133 -15.19 5.09 -0.13
N HIS A 134 -16.04 5.28 0.89
CA HIS A 134 -15.94 6.30 1.92
C HIS A 134 -15.95 5.63 3.29
N GLN A 135 -14.81 5.58 3.95
CA GLN A 135 -14.63 4.92 5.22
C GLN A 135 -13.70 5.73 6.14
N ALA A 136 -13.90 5.64 7.46
CA ALA A 136 -13.06 6.29 8.47
C ALA A 136 -12.85 7.81 8.20
N GLY A 137 -13.83 8.49 7.60
CA GLY A 137 -13.78 9.92 7.28
C GLY A 137 -13.14 10.29 5.94
N GLY A 138 -12.42 9.38 5.28
CA GLY A 138 -11.79 9.60 3.98
C GLY A 138 -12.56 8.97 2.82
N PHE A 139 -12.51 9.60 1.67
CA PHE A 139 -12.99 9.09 0.39
C PHE A 139 -11.79 8.62 -0.43
N TYR A 140 -11.77 7.39 -0.90
CA TYR A 140 -10.66 6.84 -1.67
C TYR A 140 -11.14 6.08 -2.90
N CYS A 141 -10.34 6.13 -3.96
CA CYS A 141 -10.54 5.41 -5.20
C CYS A 141 -9.19 4.83 -5.66
N TYR A 142 -9.09 3.51 -5.66
CA TYR A 142 -7.93 2.74 -6.16
C TYR A 142 -8.12 2.26 -7.60
N PHE A 143 -9.24 2.63 -8.25
CA PHE A 143 -9.47 2.23 -9.64
C PHE A 143 -8.40 2.85 -10.55
N PRO A 144 -7.60 2.06 -11.28
CA PRO A 144 -6.49 2.58 -12.07
C PRO A 144 -6.97 3.32 -13.33
N ILE A 145 -6.34 4.46 -13.64
CA ILE A 145 -6.63 5.23 -14.86
C ILE A 145 -5.35 5.35 -15.68
N PRO A 146 -5.04 4.38 -16.57
CA PRO A 146 -3.87 4.42 -17.43
C PRO A 146 -4.01 5.41 -18.57
N PHE A 147 -2.90 6.04 -18.96
CA PHE A 147 -2.83 7.02 -20.06
C PHE A 147 -1.49 6.94 -20.80
N GLN A 148 -1.51 7.06 -22.14
CA GLN A 148 -0.30 6.97 -22.98
C GLN A 148 0.41 8.31 -23.11
N LYS A 149 -0.33 9.40 -23.32
CA LYS A 149 0.26 10.71 -23.65
C LYS A 149 0.10 11.73 -22.52
N ARG A 150 -1.08 11.82 -21.93
CA ARG A 150 -1.42 12.80 -20.91
C ARG A 150 -2.68 12.42 -20.16
N CYS A 151 -2.71 12.73 -18.88
CA CYS A 151 -3.93 12.76 -18.09
C CYS A 151 -4.04 14.14 -17.43
N LYS A 152 -5.19 14.82 -17.64
CA LYS A 152 -5.55 16.08 -16.99
C LYS A 152 -6.91 15.89 -16.33
N ILE A 153 -7.03 16.27 -15.05
CA ILE A 153 -8.28 16.22 -14.29
C ILE A 153 -8.67 17.65 -13.92
N VAL A 154 -9.88 18.04 -14.27
CA VAL A 154 -10.45 19.36 -14.00
C VAL A 154 -11.67 19.21 -13.11
N CYS A 155 -11.73 19.99 -12.02
CA CYS A 155 -12.90 20.10 -11.17
C CYS A 155 -13.67 21.38 -11.50
N GLU A 156 -14.97 21.26 -11.78
CA GLU A 156 -15.85 22.40 -12.07
C GLU A 156 -16.29 23.13 -10.78
N ALA A 157 -15.37 23.28 -9.83
CA ALA A 157 -15.60 23.97 -8.56
C ALA A 157 -14.85 25.30 -8.51
N LYS A 158 -15.35 26.24 -7.71
CA LYS A 158 -14.64 27.49 -7.39
C LYS A 158 -13.60 27.30 -6.28
N LYS A 159 -13.82 26.34 -5.41
CA LYS A 159 -12.94 25.98 -4.29
C LYS A 159 -12.94 24.46 -4.11
N MET A 160 -11.81 23.91 -3.78
CA MET A 160 -11.61 22.50 -3.40
C MET A 160 -10.71 22.43 -2.18
N GLN A 161 -10.89 21.43 -1.34
CA GLN A 161 -10.08 21.21 -0.15
C GLN A 161 -9.58 19.77 -0.18
N PHE A 162 -8.42 19.52 0.41
CA PHE A 162 -7.82 18.21 0.64
C PHE A 162 -7.89 17.28 -0.57
N ILE A 163 -6.83 17.14 -1.29
CA ILE A 163 -6.73 16.23 -2.43
C ILE A 163 -5.37 15.53 -2.44
N GLN A 164 -5.38 14.25 -2.71
CA GLN A 164 -4.19 13.47 -3.02
C GLN A 164 -4.48 12.65 -4.27
N ILE A 165 -3.65 12.81 -5.30
CA ILE A 165 -3.69 12.04 -6.53
C ILE A 165 -2.34 11.37 -6.69
N GLN A 166 -2.27 10.08 -6.40
CA GLN A 166 -1.07 9.27 -6.55
C GLN A 166 -1.04 8.68 -7.95
N TYR A 167 0.13 8.70 -8.58
CA TYR A 167 0.29 8.27 -9.96
C TYR A 167 1.69 7.72 -10.22
N ARG A 168 1.78 6.90 -11.26
CA ARG A 168 3.02 6.27 -11.69
C ARG A 168 3.36 6.67 -13.11
N PHE A 169 4.62 7.04 -13.33
CA PHE A 169 5.22 7.21 -14.65
C PHE A 169 5.99 5.96 -15.08
N PHE A 170 5.93 5.68 -16.38
CA PHE A 170 6.74 4.65 -17.00
C PHE A 170 7.88 5.28 -17.80
N ALA A 171 8.95 4.50 -18.00
CA ALA A 171 10.02 4.88 -18.91
C ALA A 171 9.50 5.15 -20.33
N GLU A 172 10.19 6.03 -21.05
CA GLU A 172 9.90 6.29 -22.46
C GLU A 172 9.94 4.98 -23.28
N GLY A 173 9.03 4.82 -24.23
CA GLY A 173 8.88 3.61 -25.06
C GLY A 173 7.95 2.54 -24.47
N ILE A 174 7.53 2.62 -23.21
CA ILE A 174 6.51 1.75 -22.65
C ILE A 174 5.15 2.09 -23.29
N ARG A 175 4.48 1.06 -23.82
CA ARG A 175 3.14 1.21 -24.42
C ARG A 175 2.07 1.00 -23.35
N VAL A 176 1.22 2.01 -23.16
CA VAL A 176 0.08 2.00 -22.26
C VAL A 176 -1.20 2.00 -23.08
N GLN A 177 -2.09 1.07 -22.81
CA GLN A 177 -3.47 1.14 -23.29
C GLN A 177 -4.23 2.12 -22.41
N SER A 178 -4.55 3.27 -22.96
CA SER A 178 -5.26 4.33 -22.23
C SER A 178 -6.65 3.90 -21.79
N PHE A 179 -7.08 4.38 -20.65
CA PHE A 179 -8.38 4.09 -20.06
C PHE A 179 -9.53 4.44 -21.01
N SER A 180 -10.53 3.58 -21.02
CA SER A 180 -11.82 3.78 -21.68
C SER A 180 -12.94 3.42 -20.70
N THR A 181 -14.04 4.16 -20.72
CA THR A 181 -15.25 3.86 -19.95
C THR A 181 -15.95 2.59 -20.44
N ARG A 182 -15.61 2.10 -21.64
CA ARG A 182 -16.11 0.84 -22.21
C ARG A 182 -15.17 -0.31 -21.85
N LEU A 183 -15.38 -0.88 -20.68
CA LEU A 183 -14.62 -2.04 -20.23
C LEU A 183 -14.95 -3.28 -21.07
N ASP A 184 -13.92 -4.05 -21.40
CA ASP A 184 -14.10 -5.35 -22.05
C ASP A 184 -14.57 -6.43 -21.05
N ALA A 185 -14.86 -7.64 -21.57
CA ALA A 185 -15.38 -8.75 -20.75
C ALA A 185 -14.34 -9.24 -19.70
N ARG A 186 -13.04 -9.14 -20.01
CA ARG A 186 -11.95 -9.56 -19.14
C ARG A 186 -11.78 -8.55 -17.97
N GLU A 187 -11.81 -7.27 -18.26
CA GLU A 187 -11.75 -6.19 -17.28
C GLU A 187 -12.92 -6.25 -16.31
N LYS A 188 -14.15 -6.45 -16.81
CA LYS A 188 -15.35 -6.62 -15.99
C LYS A 188 -15.24 -7.81 -15.06
N ARG A 189 -14.82 -8.97 -15.58
CA ARG A 189 -14.61 -10.18 -14.76
C ARG A 189 -13.55 -9.95 -13.70
N THR A 190 -12.48 -9.22 -14.02
CA THR A 190 -11.43 -8.89 -13.05
C THR A 190 -11.97 -8.05 -11.90
N LEU A 191 -12.83 -7.06 -12.17
CA LEU A 191 -13.51 -6.29 -11.11
C LEU A 191 -14.38 -7.18 -10.21
N GLU A 192 -15.11 -8.14 -10.80
CA GLU A 192 -15.90 -9.12 -10.05
C GLU A 192 -15.02 -10.01 -9.16
N ASP A 193 -13.88 -10.47 -9.68
CA ASP A 193 -12.90 -11.28 -8.91
C ASP A 193 -12.33 -10.50 -7.74
N ILE A 194 -11.97 -9.23 -7.94
CA ILE A 194 -11.51 -8.32 -6.88
C ILE A 194 -12.60 -8.17 -5.82
N ALA A 195 -13.82 -7.82 -6.22
CA ALA A 195 -14.93 -7.63 -5.29
C ALA A 195 -15.22 -8.89 -4.48
N ARG A 196 -15.16 -10.07 -5.12
CA ARG A 196 -15.36 -11.37 -4.46
C ARG A 196 -14.27 -11.65 -3.43
N LEU A 197 -13.00 -11.43 -3.77
CA LEU A 197 -11.87 -11.65 -2.86
C LEU A 197 -11.91 -10.67 -1.68
N TRP A 198 -12.04 -9.39 -1.96
CA TRP A 198 -11.94 -8.34 -0.94
C TRP A 198 -13.08 -8.40 0.08
N ASN A 199 -14.28 -8.89 -0.32
CA ASN A 199 -15.44 -9.04 0.55
C ASN A 199 -15.47 -10.39 1.32
N LYS A 200 -14.48 -11.27 1.16
CA LYS A 200 -14.39 -12.49 1.97
C LYS A 200 -14.15 -12.16 3.44
N ASN A 201 -14.91 -12.77 4.35
CA ASN A 201 -14.72 -12.62 5.79
C ASN A 201 -13.44 -13.32 6.27
N SER A 202 -13.18 -14.54 5.80
CA SER A 202 -11.93 -15.26 6.08
C SER A 202 -11.21 -15.57 4.79
N LYS A 203 -9.95 -15.15 4.70
CA LYS A 203 -9.10 -15.31 3.53
C LYS A 203 -8.15 -16.46 3.72
N LYS A 204 -7.83 -17.14 2.62
CA LYS A 204 -6.88 -18.24 2.58
C LYS A 204 -5.73 -17.91 1.65
N GLN A 205 -4.58 -18.52 1.87
CA GLN A 205 -3.40 -18.32 1.04
C GLN A 205 -3.69 -18.51 -0.47
N GLU A 206 -4.42 -19.56 -0.82
CA GLU A 206 -4.77 -19.90 -2.21
C GLU A 206 -5.57 -18.82 -2.96
N ASP A 207 -6.33 -17.99 -2.24
CA ASP A 207 -7.13 -16.90 -2.81
C ASP A 207 -6.28 -15.86 -3.54
N PHE A 208 -5.01 -15.72 -3.17
CA PHE A 208 -4.08 -14.71 -3.68
C PHE A 208 -3.16 -15.20 -4.81
N TYR A 209 -3.26 -16.49 -5.14
CA TYR A 209 -2.40 -17.14 -6.15
C TYR A 209 -3.23 -17.89 -7.19
N PRO A 210 -4.18 -17.23 -7.87
CA PRO A 210 -5.10 -17.88 -8.80
C PRO A 210 -4.34 -18.54 -9.96
N GLY A 211 -4.70 -19.80 -10.26
CA GLY A 211 -4.08 -20.55 -11.36
C GLY A 211 -2.62 -20.98 -11.11
N LYS A 212 -2.08 -20.80 -9.91
CA LYS A 212 -0.75 -21.29 -9.54
C LYS A 212 -0.83 -22.71 -8.98
N THR A 213 0.30 -23.41 -9.03
CA THR A 213 0.43 -24.71 -8.37
C THR A 213 0.16 -24.56 -6.87
N GLN A 214 -0.61 -25.47 -6.30
CA GLN A 214 -0.90 -25.48 -4.87
C GLN A 214 0.39 -25.45 -4.04
N ALA A 215 0.43 -24.60 -3.02
CA ALA A 215 1.56 -24.49 -2.12
C ALA A 215 1.70 -25.76 -1.27
N GLN A 216 2.93 -26.15 -0.97
CA GLN A 216 3.23 -27.09 0.10
C GLN A 216 2.99 -26.41 1.45
N VAL A 217 2.66 -27.17 2.49
CA VAL A 217 2.42 -26.63 3.82
C VAL A 217 3.29 -27.36 4.83
N ALA A 218 4.13 -26.63 5.53
CA ALA A 218 4.83 -27.11 6.72
C ALA A 218 4.00 -26.72 7.96
N ILE A 219 3.71 -27.68 8.82
CA ILE A 219 2.92 -27.49 10.04
C ILE A 219 3.80 -27.81 11.24
N THR A 220 3.92 -26.88 12.18
CA THR A 220 4.64 -27.08 13.44
C THR A 220 3.72 -26.70 14.61
N THR A 221 3.52 -27.64 15.54
CA THR A 221 2.77 -27.40 16.78
C THR A 221 3.77 -27.44 17.94
N LEU A 222 3.74 -26.41 18.77
CA LEU A 222 4.70 -26.26 19.87
C LEU A 222 4.10 -25.51 21.07
N ILE A 223 4.75 -25.71 22.21
CA ILE A 223 4.50 -24.98 23.46
C ILE A 223 5.76 -24.17 23.73
N MET A 224 5.69 -22.87 23.47
CA MET A 224 6.81 -21.96 23.71
C MET A 224 6.96 -21.68 25.20
N GLN A 225 8.10 -22.04 25.77
CA GLN A 225 8.47 -21.68 27.13
C GLN A 225 9.11 -20.28 27.18
N PRO A 226 9.09 -19.56 28.31
CA PRO A 226 9.86 -18.35 28.52
C PRO A 226 11.31 -18.50 28.02
N GLU A 227 11.85 -17.48 27.37
CA GLU A 227 13.22 -17.38 26.82
C GLU A 227 13.54 -18.44 25.73
N GLN A 228 12.54 -19.12 25.18
CA GLN A 228 12.73 -20.14 24.15
C GLN A 228 12.81 -19.56 22.74
N ILE A 229 13.71 -20.15 21.94
CA ILE A 229 13.78 -19.96 20.49
C ILE A 229 13.42 -21.28 19.82
N SER A 230 12.45 -21.27 18.91
CA SER A 230 11.99 -22.46 18.21
C SER A 230 11.92 -22.24 16.70
N SER A 231 12.52 -23.15 15.95
CA SER A 231 12.38 -23.18 14.50
C SER A 231 10.98 -23.72 14.13
N ILE A 232 10.25 -22.96 13.29
CA ILE A 232 8.96 -23.38 12.75
C ILE A 232 9.03 -23.72 11.26
N PHE A 233 10.10 -23.32 10.58
CA PHE A 233 10.34 -23.66 9.18
C PHE A 233 11.83 -23.54 8.83
N GLN A 234 12.32 -24.49 8.03
CA GLN A 234 13.63 -24.41 7.39
C GLN A 234 13.57 -25.05 6.00
N LEU A 235 14.15 -24.39 5.01
CA LEU A 235 14.33 -24.92 3.66
C LEU A 235 15.75 -24.57 3.18
N LYS A 236 16.53 -25.60 2.80
CA LYS A 236 17.93 -25.47 2.36
C LYS A 236 18.07 -25.56 0.83
N GLN A 237 17.17 -24.91 0.13
CA GLN A 237 17.18 -24.72 -1.32
C GLN A 237 16.39 -23.49 -1.67
N GLY A 238 16.57 -22.91 -2.86
CA GLY A 238 15.80 -21.75 -3.30
C GLY A 238 14.30 -22.04 -3.41
N GLY A 239 13.48 -21.03 -3.16
CA GLY A 239 12.03 -21.15 -3.14
C GLY A 239 11.34 -19.84 -2.82
N ARG A 240 10.10 -19.96 -2.35
CA ARG A 240 9.34 -18.82 -1.79
C ARG A 240 8.35 -19.28 -0.73
N ILE A 241 8.23 -18.53 0.34
CA ILE A 241 7.10 -18.60 1.24
C ILE A 241 5.96 -17.81 0.59
N THR A 242 4.73 -18.31 0.67
CA THR A 242 3.53 -17.67 0.12
C THR A 242 2.47 -17.42 1.18
N GLY A 243 2.74 -17.80 2.42
CA GLY A 243 1.85 -17.53 3.54
C GLY A 243 2.40 -18.03 4.85
N ILE A 244 2.07 -17.30 5.91
CA ILE A 244 2.34 -17.63 7.31
C ILE A 244 1.01 -17.53 8.06
N GLU A 245 0.64 -18.58 8.81
CA GLU A 245 -0.50 -18.57 9.73
C GLU A 245 -0.05 -19.04 11.11
N ILE A 246 -0.51 -18.34 12.15
CA ILE A 246 -0.29 -18.70 13.55
C ILE A 246 -1.65 -18.90 14.24
N GLU A 247 -1.88 -20.08 14.79
CA GLU A 247 -3.09 -20.46 15.52
C GLU A 247 -2.75 -20.78 16.99
N PRO A 248 -3.58 -20.39 17.97
CA PRO A 248 -4.70 -19.45 17.84
C PRO A 248 -4.18 -18.02 17.58
N ALA A 249 -5.04 -17.12 17.10
CA ALA A 249 -4.69 -15.70 16.90
C ALA A 249 -4.08 -15.08 18.17
N SER A 250 -4.58 -15.44 19.34
CA SER A 250 -4.08 -14.96 20.64
C SER A 250 -2.60 -15.30 20.92
N ALA A 251 -2.00 -16.25 20.23
CA ALA A 251 -0.56 -16.52 20.35
C ALA A 251 0.29 -15.36 19.84
N ALA A 252 -0.28 -14.49 18.99
CA ALA A 252 0.36 -13.25 18.50
C ALA A 252 0.01 -12.01 19.35
N SER A 253 -0.70 -12.17 20.48
CA SER A 253 -1.13 -11.07 21.35
C SER A 253 0.05 -10.22 21.84
N GLY A 254 -0.12 -8.89 21.87
CA GLY A 254 0.93 -7.95 22.24
C GLY A 254 1.15 -7.76 23.74
N VAL A 255 0.09 -7.56 24.48
CA VAL A 255 0.20 -7.20 25.91
C VAL A 255 0.54 -8.44 26.75
N GLY A 256 1.67 -8.37 27.45
CA GLY A 256 2.17 -9.46 28.27
C GLY A 256 2.73 -10.66 27.50
N ASN A 257 2.65 -10.65 26.19
CA ASN A 257 3.20 -11.69 25.32
C ASN A 257 4.30 -11.13 24.42
N LYS A 258 5.57 -11.33 24.81
CA LYS A 258 6.75 -10.88 24.06
C LYS A 258 7.18 -11.93 23.04
N MET A 259 6.26 -12.40 22.21
CA MET A 259 6.55 -13.32 21.12
C MET A 259 7.05 -12.54 19.90
N TYR A 260 8.19 -12.95 19.35
CA TYR A 260 8.78 -12.39 18.13
C TYR A 260 8.75 -13.40 17.00
N ILE A 261 8.62 -12.90 15.77
CA ILE A 261 8.87 -13.66 14.54
C ILE A 261 10.20 -13.20 13.94
N GLN A 262 11.08 -14.18 13.65
CA GLN A 262 12.32 -13.92 12.94
C GLN A 262 12.33 -14.72 11.64
N ILE A 263 12.62 -14.03 10.53
CA ILE A 263 12.75 -14.63 9.19
C ILE A 263 14.12 -14.26 8.62
N SER A 264 14.85 -15.26 8.12
CA SER A 264 16.17 -15.04 7.50
C SER A 264 16.24 -15.72 6.13
N TRP A 265 16.87 -15.05 5.19
CA TRP A 265 17.13 -15.50 3.83
C TRP A 265 18.62 -15.79 3.63
N ASP A 266 18.93 -16.88 2.93
CA ASP A 266 20.21 -17.13 2.26
C ASP A 266 21.47 -17.00 3.15
N GLY A 267 21.32 -17.12 4.48
CA GLY A 267 22.41 -16.96 5.43
C GLY A 267 22.80 -15.49 5.66
N GLU A 268 21.93 -14.53 5.39
CA GLU A 268 22.15 -13.11 5.71
C GLU A 268 22.51 -12.91 7.19
N THR A 269 23.40 -11.96 7.47
CA THR A 269 23.94 -11.73 8.82
C THR A 269 22.87 -11.28 9.82
N HIS A 270 21.87 -10.54 9.32
CA HIS A 270 20.73 -10.06 10.11
C HIS A 270 19.44 -10.66 9.58
N PRO A 271 18.47 -10.98 10.46
CA PRO A 271 17.16 -11.39 10.01
C PRO A 271 16.51 -10.33 9.12
N ALA A 272 15.90 -10.78 8.02
CA ALA A 272 15.09 -9.94 7.15
C ALA A 272 13.80 -9.42 7.85
N VAL A 273 13.33 -10.18 8.85
CA VAL A 273 12.26 -9.80 9.76
C VAL A 273 12.70 -10.17 11.16
N ASP A 274 12.70 -9.20 12.08
CA ASP A 274 12.84 -9.39 13.53
C ASP A 274 11.88 -8.43 14.23
N CYS A 275 10.71 -8.93 14.57
CA CYS A 275 9.58 -8.09 14.93
C CYS A 275 8.71 -8.76 16.00
N PRO A 276 8.17 -8.01 17.00
CA PRO A 276 7.10 -8.52 17.83
C PRO A 276 5.93 -9.00 16.96
N MET A 277 5.46 -10.24 17.18
CA MET A 277 4.37 -10.83 16.39
C MET A 277 3.10 -9.98 16.43
N ALA A 278 2.82 -9.35 17.57
CA ALA A 278 1.71 -8.42 17.72
C ALA A 278 1.77 -7.31 16.68
N ASP A 279 2.91 -6.61 16.60
CA ASP A 279 3.08 -5.50 15.67
C ASP A 279 3.09 -5.99 14.22
N PHE A 280 3.71 -7.16 13.97
CA PHE A 280 3.76 -7.74 12.63
C PHE A 280 2.37 -8.09 12.07
N PHE A 281 1.47 -8.64 12.91
CA PHE A 281 0.13 -9.05 12.49
C PHE A 281 -0.95 -7.99 12.77
N GLY A 282 -0.57 -6.78 13.22
CA GLY A 282 -1.50 -5.67 13.38
C GLY A 282 -2.38 -5.75 14.63
N TYR A 283 -1.88 -6.34 15.72
CA TYR A 283 -2.40 -6.05 17.05
C TYR A 283 -2.03 -4.62 17.42
N THR A 284 -2.94 -3.90 18.03
CA THR A 284 -2.71 -2.51 18.43
C THR A 284 -3.07 -2.35 19.90
N PHE A 285 -2.11 -1.90 20.69
CA PHE A 285 -2.26 -1.80 22.16
C PHE A 285 -2.80 -3.09 22.81
N GLY A 286 -2.36 -4.24 22.28
CA GLY A 286 -2.75 -5.57 22.79
C GLY A 286 -4.08 -6.12 22.26
N ASN A 287 -4.74 -5.43 21.34
CA ASN A 287 -6.01 -5.88 20.75
C ASN A 287 -5.82 -6.32 19.29
N PRO A 288 -6.53 -7.38 18.83
CA PRO A 288 -6.54 -7.80 17.44
C PRO A 288 -7.33 -6.79 16.59
N SER A 289 -6.63 -5.84 15.97
CA SER A 289 -7.25 -4.67 15.34
C SER A 289 -7.24 -4.75 13.81
N MET A 290 -6.27 -5.40 13.21
CA MET A 290 -6.09 -5.44 11.77
C MET A 290 -6.70 -6.70 11.14
N HIS A 291 -7.57 -6.49 10.17
CA HIS A 291 -8.14 -7.54 9.33
C HIS A 291 -8.05 -7.15 7.85
N SER A 292 -6.82 -6.92 7.38
CA SER A 292 -6.60 -6.45 6.01
C SER A 292 -6.67 -7.58 4.99
N LEU A 293 -6.49 -7.23 3.72
CA LEU A 293 -6.53 -8.19 2.62
C LEU A 293 -5.47 -9.29 2.78
N MET A 294 -4.21 -8.92 3.04
CA MET A 294 -3.07 -9.85 2.98
C MET A 294 -2.44 -10.17 4.33
N ILE A 295 -2.64 -9.34 5.33
CA ILE A 295 -2.02 -9.50 6.66
C ILE A 295 -2.99 -9.02 7.74
N GLY A 296 -2.98 -9.69 8.88
CA GLY A 296 -3.85 -9.32 9.99
C GLY A 296 -4.21 -10.51 10.87
N THR A 297 -5.34 -10.38 11.54
CA THR A 297 -5.91 -11.42 12.41
C THR A 297 -7.36 -11.66 12.06
N ASP A 298 -7.83 -12.90 12.18
CA ASP A 298 -9.25 -13.24 12.26
C ASP A 298 -9.54 -13.95 13.59
N SER A 299 -10.75 -14.54 13.74
CA SER A 299 -11.12 -15.22 15.00
C SER A 299 -10.19 -16.36 15.39
N ASP A 300 -9.58 -17.02 14.42
CA ASP A 300 -8.88 -18.29 14.62
C ASP A 300 -7.37 -18.17 14.49
N LYS A 301 -6.89 -17.22 13.69
CA LYS A 301 -5.48 -17.12 13.32
C LYS A 301 -5.00 -15.69 13.10
N ALA A 302 -3.69 -15.49 13.27
CA ALA A 302 -2.94 -14.38 12.66
C ALA A 302 -2.38 -14.87 11.32
N TYR A 303 -2.42 -14.04 10.28
CA TYR A 303 -2.04 -14.42 8.92
C TYR A 303 -1.23 -13.34 8.19
N ALA A 304 -0.32 -13.79 7.30
CA ALA A 304 0.40 -12.95 6.34
C ALA A 304 0.62 -13.74 5.05
N TYR A 305 0.08 -13.26 3.92
CA TYR A 305 0.11 -13.98 2.63
C TYR A 305 1.03 -13.33 1.60
N PHE A 306 2.04 -12.58 2.05
CA PHE A 306 3.06 -12.02 1.17
C PHE A 306 3.86 -13.12 0.45
N PRO A 307 4.13 -12.99 -0.88
CA PRO A 307 5.10 -13.83 -1.57
C PRO A 307 6.52 -13.43 -1.16
N MET A 308 7.27 -14.32 -0.53
CA MET A 308 8.62 -14.06 0.00
C MET A 308 9.63 -14.97 -0.72
N PRO A 309 10.16 -14.57 -1.90
CA PRO A 309 11.13 -15.36 -2.64
C PRO A 309 12.53 -15.27 -2.02
N PHE A 310 13.32 -16.37 -2.11
CA PHE A 310 14.69 -16.49 -1.66
C PHE A 310 15.52 -17.40 -2.58
N ASP A 311 16.86 -17.27 -2.54
CA ASP A 311 17.77 -17.87 -3.53
C ASP A 311 18.27 -19.26 -3.12
N GLN A 312 18.68 -19.44 -1.84
CA GLN A 312 19.38 -20.64 -1.37
C GLN A 312 18.73 -21.25 -0.15
N SER A 313 18.24 -20.46 0.79
CA SER A 313 17.66 -20.95 2.03
C SER A 313 16.70 -19.99 2.68
N ALA A 314 15.79 -20.51 3.47
CA ALA A 314 14.91 -19.75 4.33
C ALA A 314 14.80 -20.41 5.70
N SER A 315 14.74 -19.59 6.75
CA SER A 315 14.42 -20.04 8.10
C SER A 315 13.42 -19.10 8.75
N VAL A 316 12.48 -19.68 9.50
CA VAL A 316 11.51 -18.93 10.30
C VAL A 316 11.55 -19.46 11.73
N TYR A 317 11.74 -18.56 12.67
CA TYR A 317 11.79 -18.85 14.11
C TYR A 317 10.72 -18.06 14.85
N LEU A 318 10.23 -18.63 15.93
CA LEU A 318 9.55 -17.92 17.00
C LEU A 318 10.50 -17.76 18.18
N VAL A 319 10.54 -16.54 18.75
CA VAL A 319 11.38 -16.21 19.89
C VAL A 319 10.48 -15.65 21.00
N TYR A 320 10.40 -16.34 22.12
CA TYR A 320 9.59 -15.91 23.24
C TYR A 320 10.48 -15.26 24.30
N LYS A 321 10.39 -13.93 24.41
CA LYS A 321 11.12 -13.09 25.40
C LYS A 321 10.23 -12.74 26.60
N GLY A 322 9.14 -13.47 26.84
CA GLY A 322 8.22 -13.24 27.94
C GLY A 322 8.55 -14.08 29.16
N GLU A 323 8.02 -13.68 30.32
CA GLU A 323 8.21 -14.34 31.62
C GLU A 323 6.94 -15.07 32.10
N VAL A 324 5.80 -14.85 31.43
CA VAL A 324 4.47 -15.27 31.89
C VAL A 324 4.04 -16.57 31.21
N GLY A 325 4.44 -17.71 31.77
CA GLY A 325 3.91 -19.02 31.41
C GLY A 325 4.12 -19.45 29.94
N PRO A 326 3.80 -20.70 29.60
CA PRO A 326 3.96 -21.18 28.24
C PRO A 326 2.87 -20.65 27.31
N VAL A 327 3.22 -20.49 26.02
CA VAL A 327 2.31 -20.13 24.94
C VAL A 327 2.16 -21.27 23.95
N ASN A 328 0.95 -21.82 23.83
CA ASN A 328 0.63 -22.83 22.83
C ASN A 328 0.46 -22.15 21.47
N CYS A 329 1.12 -22.65 20.43
CA CYS A 329 0.88 -22.20 19.08
C CYS A 329 1.06 -23.31 18.05
N LYS A 330 0.37 -23.14 16.92
CA LYS A 330 0.51 -23.94 15.72
C LYS A 330 0.81 -23.00 14.56
N ALA A 331 1.96 -23.19 13.95
CA ALA A 331 2.38 -22.43 12.78
C ALA A 331 2.13 -23.24 11.50
N LYS A 332 1.63 -22.57 10.46
CA LYS A 332 1.52 -23.12 9.10
C LYS A 332 2.31 -22.20 8.17
N ILE A 333 3.29 -22.76 7.48
CA ILE A 333 4.07 -22.05 6.46
C ILE A 333 3.73 -22.64 5.10
N TYR A 334 3.13 -21.81 4.26
CA TYR A 334 2.83 -22.15 2.87
C TYR A 334 4.04 -21.78 2.01
N TYR A 335 4.53 -22.71 1.20
CA TYR A 335 5.73 -22.49 0.40
C TYR A 335 5.73 -23.26 -0.91
N SER A 336 6.60 -22.85 -1.81
CA SER A 336 6.90 -23.58 -3.05
C SER A 336 8.40 -23.55 -3.34
N THR A 337 8.87 -24.50 -4.17
CA THR A 337 10.26 -24.60 -4.63
C THR A 337 10.53 -23.78 -5.88
N ARG A 338 9.59 -22.92 -6.33
CA ARG A 338 9.83 -21.98 -7.40
C ARG A 338 10.92 -20.98 -6.97
N LYS A 339 12.07 -21.05 -7.60
CA LYS A 339 13.20 -20.18 -7.31
C LYS A 339 12.87 -18.71 -7.59
N ARG A 340 13.54 -17.83 -6.85
CA ARG A 340 13.56 -16.39 -7.10
C ARG A 340 14.25 -16.12 -8.44
N GLU A 341 13.76 -15.14 -9.18
CA GLU A 341 14.43 -14.55 -10.33
C GLU A 341 15.17 -13.29 -9.86
N SER A 342 16.43 -13.44 -9.39
CA SER A 342 17.16 -12.40 -8.65
C SER A 342 17.23 -11.04 -9.36
N GLU A 343 17.35 -11.05 -10.70
CA GLU A 343 17.38 -9.81 -11.49
C GLU A 343 16.02 -9.09 -11.55
N LYS A 344 14.93 -9.79 -11.22
CA LYS A 344 13.57 -9.30 -11.38
C LYS A 344 12.80 -9.15 -10.08
N GLU A 345 13.12 -9.92 -9.05
CA GLU A 345 12.35 -10.02 -7.82
C GLU A 345 13.20 -9.56 -6.62
N GLY A 346 12.61 -8.77 -5.72
CA GLY A 346 13.17 -8.44 -4.41
C GLY A 346 12.89 -9.54 -3.38
N LYS A 347 13.78 -9.70 -2.39
CA LYS A 347 13.49 -10.46 -1.17
C LYS A 347 12.61 -9.61 -0.27
N PHE A 348 11.78 -10.26 0.55
CA PHE A 348 10.88 -9.60 1.48
C PHE A 348 11.58 -9.25 2.79
N TYR A 349 11.30 -8.04 3.29
CA TYR A 349 11.81 -7.54 4.57
C TYR A 349 10.69 -6.84 5.34
N ALA A 350 10.84 -6.79 6.67
CA ALA A 350 10.01 -5.95 7.54
C ALA A 350 10.89 -5.19 8.54
N ALA A 351 10.81 -3.87 8.51
CA ALA A 351 11.51 -2.99 9.43
C ALA A 351 10.58 -2.61 10.59
N TRP A 352 10.92 -3.05 11.80
CA TRP A 352 10.24 -2.64 13.03
C TRP A 352 10.97 -1.47 13.68
N LYS A 353 10.22 -0.45 14.11
CA LYS A 353 10.78 0.73 14.72
C LYS A 353 9.87 1.29 15.83
N LYS A 354 10.50 1.86 16.87
CA LYS A 354 9.81 2.52 17.97
C LYS A 354 10.57 3.77 18.37
N ASP A 355 9.93 4.93 18.29
CA ASP A 355 10.51 6.24 18.58
C ASP A 355 9.61 7.04 19.51
N SER A 356 10.23 7.89 20.35
CA SER A 356 9.53 8.98 21.04
C SER A 356 9.77 10.26 20.25
N LEU A 357 8.70 10.87 19.77
CA LEU A 357 8.74 12.07 18.93
C LEU A 357 8.35 13.31 19.71
N THR A 358 8.92 14.45 19.31
CA THR A 358 8.59 15.79 19.81
C THR A 358 8.50 16.73 18.62
N GLU A 359 8.12 18.01 18.87
CA GLU A 359 8.14 19.02 17.80
C GLU A 359 9.56 19.35 17.31
N GLU A 360 10.60 19.15 18.15
CA GLU A 360 11.99 19.38 17.78
C GLU A 360 12.58 18.20 16.98
N ASP A 361 12.10 16.98 17.24
CA ASP A 361 12.44 15.75 16.48
C ASP A 361 11.16 15.06 16.00
N PRO A 362 10.51 15.62 14.96
CA PRO A 362 9.14 15.22 14.62
C PRO A 362 9.05 13.99 13.72
N TYR A 363 10.16 13.45 13.19
CA TYR A 363 10.08 12.45 12.12
C TYR A 363 10.22 11.02 12.61
N HIS A 364 9.14 10.25 12.53
CA HIS A 364 9.20 8.79 12.61
C HIS A 364 9.55 8.20 11.24
N ILE A 365 10.74 7.64 11.12
CA ILE A 365 11.22 7.10 9.85
C ILE A 365 10.72 5.68 9.68
N PHE A 366 9.79 5.45 8.76
CA PHE A 366 9.29 4.14 8.40
C PHE A 366 10.35 3.28 7.71
N LEU A 367 11.08 3.85 6.77
CA LEU A 367 12.14 3.17 6.03
C LEU A 367 13.18 4.17 5.52
N ASN A 368 14.46 3.83 5.71
CA ASN A 368 15.59 4.56 5.12
C ASN A 368 16.66 3.56 4.73
N ILE A 369 16.70 3.18 3.45
CA ILE A 369 17.66 2.19 2.95
C ILE A 369 18.23 2.58 1.59
N ALA A 370 19.45 2.11 1.34
CA ALA A 370 20.07 2.09 0.02
C ALA A 370 19.90 0.72 -0.63
N GLY A 371 19.71 0.69 -1.94
CA GLY A 371 19.51 -0.52 -2.72
C GLY A 371 18.45 -0.31 -3.80
N LYS A 372 17.99 -1.42 -4.39
CA LYS A 372 16.91 -1.45 -5.36
C LYS A 372 15.72 -2.22 -4.78
N GLY A 373 14.54 -1.70 -4.97
CA GLY A 373 13.36 -2.36 -4.38
C GLY A 373 12.06 -1.63 -4.61
N HIS A 374 11.10 -1.94 -3.74
CA HIS A 374 9.84 -1.20 -3.62
C HIS A 374 9.22 -1.40 -2.24
N TYR A 375 8.57 -0.36 -1.77
CA TYR A 375 7.83 -0.32 -0.52
C TYR A 375 6.40 -0.81 -0.73
N VAL A 376 5.86 -1.59 0.23
CA VAL A 376 4.54 -2.23 0.08
C VAL A 376 3.61 -2.07 1.28
N GLY A 377 4.01 -1.33 2.32
CA GLY A 377 3.06 -1.02 3.39
C GLY A 377 3.65 -0.67 4.73
N THR A 378 2.80 -0.13 5.59
CA THR A 378 3.10 0.22 6.98
C THR A 378 1.93 -0.11 7.90
N ILE A 379 2.24 -0.56 9.10
CA ILE A 379 1.37 -0.60 10.27
C ILE A 379 1.95 0.39 11.28
N LEU A 380 1.14 1.27 11.86
CA LEU A 380 1.56 2.28 12.83
C LEU A 380 0.64 2.27 14.05
N GLN A 381 1.23 2.31 15.25
CA GLN A 381 0.58 2.66 16.52
C GLN A 381 1.19 3.96 17.03
N ALA A 382 0.36 4.88 17.51
CA ALA A 382 0.80 6.15 18.06
C ALA A 382 0.06 6.46 19.37
N GLU A 383 0.81 6.88 20.39
CA GLU A 383 0.30 7.18 21.74
C GLU A 383 0.90 8.49 22.25
N GLY A 384 0.04 9.47 22.58
CA GLY A 384 0.46 10.70 23.24
C GLY A 384 0.85 10.42 24.69
N LEU A 385 1.98 10.99 25.15
CA LEU A 385 2.50 10.72 26.50
C LEU A 385 1.95 11.66 27.57
N CYS A 386 1.40 12.81 27.19
CA CYS A 386 1.01 13.84 28.12
C CYS A 386 -0.42 14.37 27.96
N THR A 387 -1.02 14.33 26.78
CA THR A 387 -2.33 14.93 26.48
C THR A 387 -3.45 13.91 26.29
N LYS A 388 -4.70 14.40 26.40
CA LYS A 388 -5.87 13.72 25.85
C LYS A 388 -6.07 14.14 24.40
N GLY A 389 -6.65 13.25 23.59
CA GLY A 389 -6.81 13.46 22.15
C GLY A 389 -5.56 13.07 21.37
N THR A 390 -5.64 13.19 20.05
CA THR A 390 -4.58 12.72 19.14
C THR A 390 -4.07 13.82 18.20
N PRO A 391 -3.80 15.07 18.68
CA PRO A 391 -3.35 16.16 17.81
C PRO A 391 -1.99 15.90 17.16
N PHE A 392 -1.15 15.04 17.74
CA PHE A 392 0.10 14.57 17.15
C PHE A 392 -0.12 13.80 15.83
N PHE A 393 -1.34 13.39 15.52
CA PHE A 393 -1.67 12.64 14.29
C PHE A 393 -2.01 13.55 13.10
N GLU A 394 -1.87 14.87 13.24
CA GLU A 394 -1.99 15.87 12.17
C GLU A 394 -0.80 15.82 11.19
N GLY A 395 0.35 15.26 11.60
CA GLY A 395 1.59 15.32 10.84
C GLY A 395 1.54 14.58 9.51
N ASP A 396 2.26 15.12 8.53
CA ASP A 396 2.29 14.63 7.15
C ASP A 396 3.21 13.43 6.95
N ASP A 397 2.87 12.56 6.01
CA ASP A 397 3.84 11.62 5.45
C ASP A 397 4.67 12.25 4.33
N SER A 398 5.91 11.80 4.20
CA SER A 398 6.71 12.14 3.04
C SER A 398 7.59 10.98 2.57
N THR A 399 7.79 10.90 1.23
CA THR A 399 8.61 9.86 0.61
C THR A 399 9.55 10.44 -0.43
N ALA A 400 10.83 10.17 -0.27
CA ALA A 400 11.85 10.39 -1.28
C ALA A 400 12.31 9.06 -1.87
N THR A 401 12.34 8.95 -3.19
CA THR A 401 12.95 7.83 -3.90
C THR A 401 14.10 8.35 -4.77
N ASP A 402 15.25 7.65 -4.70
CA ASP A 402 16.47 8.00 -5.44
C ASP A 402 16.93 9.45 -5.21
N GLY A 403 16.74 9.95 -3.97
CA GLY A 403 17.14 11.29 -3.54
C GLY A 403 16.16 12.42 -3.92
N VAL A 404 14.97 12.09 -4.48
CA VAL A 404 13.95 13.08 -4.87
C VAL A 404 12.66 12.87 -4.07
N PHE A 405 12.17 13.90 -3.39
CA PHE A 405 10.84 13.88 -2.75
C PHE A 405 9.76 13.79 -3.82
N ARG A 406 8.93 12.76 -3.74
CA ARG A 406 7.93 12.39 -4.74
C ARG A 406 6.50 12.37 -4.20
N ILE A 407 6.36 12.06 -2.92
CA ILE A 407 5.08 11.94 -2.23
C ILE A 407 5.16 12.83 -0.99
N HIS A 408 4.14 13.64 -0.78
CA HIS A 408 3.93 14.45 0.41
C HIS A 408 2.45 14.42 0.76
N GLY A 409 2.14 13.99 1.99
CA GLY A 409 0.77 13.85 2.53
C GLY A 409 0.16 15.16 2.99
N THR A 410 -0.91 15.04 3.76
CA THR A 410 -1.73 16.14 4.27
C THR A 410 -2.29 15.82 5.66
N GLY A 411 -1.72 14.84 6.34
CA GLY A 411 -2.12 14.34 7.64
C GLY A 411 -1.91 12.83 7.77
N SER A 412 -1.66 12.36 8.98
CA SER A 412 -1.39 10.94 9.24
C SER A 412 -2.60 10.05 8.96
N GLU A 413 -3.82 10.46 9.34
CA GLU A 413 -5.02 9.69 9.02
C GLU A 413 -5.32 9.66 7.52
N ASP A 414 -4.94 10.72 6.79
CA ASP A 414 -5.06 10.86 5.35
C ASP A 414 -4.14 9.86 4.62
N TYR A 415 -2.92 9.67 5.15
CA TYR A 415 -2.00 8.64 4.69
C TYR A 415 -2.63 7.26 4.72
N PHE A 416 -3.42 6.96 5.76
CA PHE A 416 -4.13 5.70 5.94
C PHE A 416 -5.53 5.67 5.28
N ASN A 417 -5.84 6.60 4.36
CA ASN A 417 -7.14 6.78 3.69
C ASN A 417 -8.31 7.14 4.61
N GLY A 418 -8.02 7.63 5.79
CA GLY A 418 -9.01 8.22 6.66
C GLY A 418 -9.25 9.70 6.37
N GLY A 419 -9.76 10.41 7.35
CA GLY A 419 -9.91 11.85 7.35
C GLY A 419 -10.57 12.32 8.63
N TRP A 420 -10.15 13.49 9.11
CA TRP A 420 -10.75 14.13 10.27
C TRP A 420 -10.58 13.32 11.56
N TYR A 421 -9.36 13.11 12.02
CA TYR A 421 -9.09 12.51 13.33
C TYR A 421 -9.82 13.32 14.44
N ASP A 422 -10.12 12.65 15.56
CA ASP A 422 -10.87 13.22 16.70
C ASP A 422 -12.33 13.67 16.38
N ILE A 423 -12.87 13.44 15.17
CA ILE A 423 -14.25 13.76 14.82
C ILE A 423 -15.10 12.51 14.85
N LYS A 424 -16.22 12.57 15.61
CA LYS A 424 -17.19 11.47 15.75
C LYS A 424 -17.72 10.97 14.41
N GLY A 425 -17.68 9.64 14.23
CA GLY A 425 -18.12 8.96 13.01
C GLY A 425 -17.11 9.00 11.86
N ARG A 426 -15.88 9.50 12.13
CA ARG A 426 -14.79 9.56 11.16
C ARG A 426 -13.60 8.73 11.64
N TRP A 427 -12.43 9.33 11.91
CA TRP A 427 -11.29 8.59 12.45
C TRP A 427 -11.36 8.53 13.98
N ASP A 428 -12.38 7.86 14.52
CA ASP A 428 -12.69 7.80 15.97
C ASP A 428 -12.96 6.38 16.48
N THR A 429 -12.93 5.37 15.61
CA THR A 429 -13.09 3.97 15.98
C THR A 429 -12.26 3.05 15.07
N ALA A 430 -11.84 1.90 15.61
CA ALA A 430 -11.17 0.87 14.82
C ALA A 430 -12.05 0.43 13.63
N ARG A 431 -11.47 0.45 12.44
CA ARG A 431 -12.13 0.06 11.19
C ARG A 431 -11.11 -0.50 10.21
N SER A 432 -11.23 -1.77 9.89
CA SER A 432 -10.33 -2.44 8.97
C SER A 432 -10.93 -2.53 7.58
N MET A 433 -10.26 -1.96 6.59
CA MET A 433 -10.59 -2.03 5.16
C MET A 433 -9.57 -2.95 4.46
N PRO A 434 -9.78 -3.35 3.20
CA PRO A 434 -8.88 -4.29 2.54
C PRO A 434 -7.40 -3.85 2.48
N LEU A 435 -7.11 -2.59 2.19
CA LEU A 435 -5.74 -2.08 2.03
C LEU A 435 -5.32 -1.02 3.06
N SER A 436 -6.24 -0.53 3.88
CA SER A 436 -5.95 0.53 4.86
C SER A 436 -6.95 0.48 6.01
N GLY A 437 -6.73 1.26 7.06
CA GLY A 437 -7.71 1.38 8.13
C GLY A 437 -7.20 2.04 9.39
N CYS A 438 -8.15 2.42 10.24
CA CYS A 438 -7.93 2.84 11.61
C CYS A 438 -7.83 1.61 12.50
N LEU A 439 -6.69 1.40 13.16
CA LEU A 439 -6.44 0.22 14.00
C LEU A 439 -6.99 0.39 15.40
N ALA A 440 -6.92 1.60 15.95
CA ALA A 440 -7.38 1.94 17.28
C ALA A 440 -7.65 3.43 17.36
N TYR A 441 -8.51 3.81 18.31
CA TYR A 441 -8.68 5.19 18.70
C TYR A 441 -9.18 5.26 20.15
N SER A 442 -8.55 6.11 20.94
CA SER A 442 -8.99 6.45 22.30
C SER A 442 -8.58 7.88 22.64
N HIS A 443 -9.56 8.78 22.69
CA HIS A 443 -9.33 10.16 23.09
C HIS A 443 -8.74 10.26 24.52
N GLN A 444 -9.24 9.45 25.47
CA GLN A 444 -8.83 9.49 26.87
C GLN A 444 -7.41 9.00 27.08
N LEU A 445 -6.99 7.98 26.31
CA LEU A 445 -5.66 7.40 26.39
C LEU A 445 -4.69 8.03 25.39
N ALA A 446 -5.14 9.03 24.60
CA ALA A 446 -4.36 9.65 23.54
C ALA A 446 -3.76 8.60 22.57
N ARG A 447 -4.55 7.59 22.17
CA ARG A 447 -4.11 6.46 21.34
C ARG A 447 -4.81 6.47 20.00
N THR A 448 -4.03 6.21 18.95
CA THR A 448 -4.54 5.98 17.61
C THR A 448 -3.57 5.08 16.84
N GLY A 449 -3.94 4.69 15.63
CA GLY A 449 -3.07 3.92 14.76
C GLY A 449 -3.75 3.63 13.44
N GLY A 450 -2.95 3.29 12.45
CA GLY A 450 -3.44 2.98 11.11
C GLY A 450 -2.55 1.98 10.39
N TYR A 451 -3.04 1.49 9.27
CA TYR A 451 -2.24 0.72 8.33
C TYR A 451 -2.59 1.08 6.89
N ARG A 452 -1.61 0.92 6.02
CA ARG A 452 -1.78 1.01 4.57
C ARG A 452 -0.90 -0.01 3.87
N ILE A 453 -1.50 -0.79 2.97
CA ILE A 453 -0.84 -1.78 2.11
C ILE A 453 -0.92 -1.30 0.67
N TYR A 454 0.21 -1.35 -0.04
CA TYR A 454 0.36 -0.91 -1.41
C TYR A 454 0.42 -2.13 -2.35
N LEU A 455 -0.44 -2.18 -3.35
CA LEU A 455 -0.46 -3.22 -4.37
C LEU A 455 -0.14 -2.66 -5.76
N SER A 456 -1.13 -2.05 -6.42
CA SER A 456 -0.90 -1.39 -7.72
C SER A 456 -0.06 -0.13 -7.58
N ASP A 457 -0.09 0.51 -6.42
CA ASP A 457 0.58 1.76 -6.06
C ASP A 457 1.88 1.56 -5.27
N LYS A 458 2.47 0.33 -5.24
CA LYS A 458 3.75 0.08 -4.56
C LYS A 458 4.84 1.05 -5.04
N ILE A 459 5.65 1.55 -4.11
CA ILE A 459 6.58 2.67 -4.35
C ILE A 459 7.96 2.14 -4.74
N PRO A 460 8.37 2.19 -6.02
CA PRO A 460 9.66 1.69 -6.48
C PRO A 460 10.80 2.67 -6.19
N PHE A 461 12.00 2.11 -6.04
CA PHE A 461 13.27 2.82 -5.99
C PHE A 461 14.39 1.99 -6.64
N ASP A 462 15.32 2.65 -7.33
CA ASP A 462 16.46 2.00 -7.97
C ASP A 462 17.78 2.19 -7.20
N LYS A 463 17.85 3.17 -6.28
CA LYS A 463 19.06 3.49 -5.50
C LYS A 463 18.78 3.64 -4.00
N SER A 464 17.67 4.25 -3.62
CA SER A 464 17.35 4.49 -2.22
C SER A 464 15.90 4.86 -2.02
N ILE A 465 15.41 4.63 -0.81
CA ILE A 465 14.12 5.16 -0.34
C ILE A 465 14.31 5.75 1.06
N TYR A 466 13.68 6.89 1.27
CA TYR A 466 13.44 7.47 2.58
C TYR A 466 11.95 7.73 2.70
N GLN A 467 11.30 7.16 3.72
CA GLN A 467 9.89 7.40 4.01
C GLN A 467 9.70 7.64 5.49
N CYS A 468 8.97 8.68 5.82
CA CYS A 468 8.66 9.05 7.20
C CYS A 468 7.23 9.58 7.33
N ILE A 469 6.82 9.73 8.58
CA ILE A 469 5.64 10.49 8.99
C ILE A 469 6.06 11.43 10.11
N GLU A 470 5.52 12.64 10.13
CA GLU A 470 5.87 13.60 11.16
C GLU A 470 4.88 13.56 12.32
N HIS A 471 5.35 14.00 13.48
CA HIS A 471 4.54 14.36 14.64
C HIS A 471 3.86 15.69 14.37
N GLY A 472 2.53 15.72 14.35
CA GLY A 472 1.78 16.96 14.19
C GLY A 472 1.99 17.92 15.35
N ARG A 473 1.79 19.19 15.10
CA ARG A 473 1.93 20.24 16.12
C ARG A 473 0.86 20.11 17.20
N THR A 474 1.28 20.13 18.44
CA THR A 474 0.38 20.15 19.61
C THR A 474 0.45 21.50 20.30
N ALA A 475 -0.63 21.93 20.95
CA ALA A 475 -0.66 23.22 21.64
C ALA A 475 0.38 23.36 22.77
N ARG A 476 1.04 22.27 23.18
CA ARG A 476 1.97 22.21 24.29
C ARG A 476 3.32 21.55 23.96
N GLY A 477 3.53 21.14 22.70
CA GLY A 477 4.72 20.37 22.33
C GLY A 477 4.81 19.00 23.02
N ASP A 478 3.65 18.37 23.31
CA ASP A 478 3.60 17.12 24.08
C ASP A 478 4.16 15.96 23.24
N PRO A 479 5.07 15.13 23.78
CA PRO A 479 5.66 14.03 23.05
C PRO A 479 4.67 12.90 22.79
N ALA A 480 4.92 12.14 21.71
CA ALA A 480 4.18 10.94 21.38
C ALA A 480 5.11 9.76 21.06
N LEU A 481 4.67 8.56 21.40
CA LEU A 481 5.37 7.32 21.12
C LEU A 481 4.81 6.69 19.84
N TYR A 482 5.64 6.50 18.83
CA TYR A 482 5.29 5.84 17.57
C TYR A 482 5.96 4.48 17.49
N THR A 483 5.18 3.46 17.11
CA THR A 483 5.68 2.11 16.82
C THR A 483 5.18 1.65 15.48
N SER A 484 6.08 1.27 14.57
CA SER A 484 5.71 0.86 13.22
C SER A 484 6.36 -0.44 12.76
N VAL A 485 5.70 -1.09 11.80
CA VAL A 485 6.25 -2.16 10.97
C VAL A 485 6.08 -1.76 9.51
N SER A 486 7.18 -1.70 8.77
CA SER A 486 7.20 -1.30 7.35
C SER A 486 7.63 -2.47 6.49
N PHE A 487 6.84 -2.80 5.48
CA PHE A 487 7.04 -3.93 4.58
C PHE A 487 7.62 -3.47 3.25
N TYR A 488 8.64 -4.17 2.76
CA TYR A 488 9.27 -3.85 1.48
C TYR A 488 9.93 -5.06 0.83
N TYR A 489 10.18 -4.95 -0.45
CA TYR A 489 11.01 -5.88 -1.20
C TYR A 489 12.26 -5.17 -1.68
N ALA A 490 13.42 -5.81 -1.49
CA ALA A 490 14.68 -5.20 -1.91
C ALA A 490 15.74 -6.24 -2.28
N GLU A 491 16.75 -5.77 -3.00
CA GLU A 491 18.09 -6.29 -3.01
C GLU A 491 18.96 -5.32 -2.20
N ILE A 492 19.30 -5.73 -0.99
CA ILE A 492 20.16 -4.97 -0.08
C ILE A 492 21.59 -5.41 -0.34
N LYS A 493 22.49 -4.45 -0.62
CA LYS A 493 23.92 -4.71 -0.90
C LYS A 493 24.72 -4.83 0.38
#